data_5fe51f7badae2cb22b3703748359f17f
#
_entry.id   5fe51f7badae2cb22b3703748359f17f
#
_cell.length_a   1.000
_cell.length_b   1.000
_cell.length_c   1.000
_cell.angle_alpha   90.00
_cell.angle_beta   90.00
_cell.angle_gamma   90.00
#
_symmetry.space_group_name_H-M   'P 1'
#
loop_
_entity.id
_entity.type
_entity.pdbx_description
1 polymer ?
#
loop_
_entity_poly.entity_id
_entity_poly.type
_entity_poly.pdbx_seq_one_letter_code
_entity_poly.pdbx_strand_id
1 'polypeptide(L)'
;MNQQNLQAAKHRVLAYCDAFDHASESDMISVLRLHTHDEYSWRGMYPFHELSGHESVIELFWRPLKSAVSHLQRRPDVFLAGGHSLALHAPEPNSKQPLSDDDVWVCQMGHFMGLFDRPWLDIPPHHRMLSIRYVEFHRVVDDRIAESALFIDLISVMRQAGQNPLPPQTGASFVYPGPRTHDGLLFSEHPECEGVKTLQLINRMVADLSRANQHALETSDNAVPVSTLATTWHEDMIWYGPEGIGATYTLERYQHQHQYPFRFNLGSKTFNGHVARFAEGNYGCFFGWPNLTNTATGGFLGLTGSTLPADMRIVDVYRRDGDKLAENWVIIDLPHWLSMQGLDVLVRMRQLLGKETFV
;
A
#
# COMPACT_ATOMS: atom_id res chain seq x y z
N MET A 1 -7.60 -18.33 -14.81
CA MET A 1 -7.75 -18.87 -13.44
C MET A 1 -9.18 -19.40 -13.27
N ASN A 2 -9.38 -20.49 -12.51
CA ASN A 2 -10.73 -21.02 -12.26
C ASN A 2 -11.50 -20.07 -11.31
N GLN A 3 -12.69 -19.61 -11.72
CA GLN A 3 -13.56 -18.73 -10.91
C GLN A 3 -13.93 -19.38 -9.57
N GLN A 4 -14.06 -20.69 -9.51
CA GLN A 4 -14.37 -21.41 -8.29
C GLN A 4 -13.24 -21.28 -7.25
N ASN A 5 -11.97 -21.37 -7.66
CA ASN A 5 -10.82 -21.20 -6.78
C ASN A 5 -10.75 -19.76 -6.26
N LEU A 6 -11.07 -18.79 -7.12
CA LEU A 6 -11.08 -17.38 -6.76
C LEU A 6 -12.13 -17.08 -5.69
N GLN A 7 -13.36 -17.62 -5.84
CA GLN A 7 -14.41 -17.45 -4.83
C GLN A 7 -14.07 -18.18 -3.52
N ALA A 8 -13.49 -19.37 -3.58
CA ALA A 8 -13.05 -20.10 -2.39
C ALA A 8 -12.02 -19.30 -1.60
N ALA A 9 -11.02 -18.71 -2.28
CA ALA A 9 -10.01 -17.87 -1.63
C ALA A 9 -10.62 -16.61 -0.99
N LYS A 10 -11.56 -15.94 -1.67
CA LYS A 10 -12.31 -14.80 -1.09
C LYS A 10 -13.04 -15.19 0.18
N HIS A 11 -13.78 -16.30 0.17
CA HIS A 11 -14.50 -16.80 1.34
C HIS A 11 -13.54 -17.14 2.48
N ARG A 12 -12.39 -17.73 2.17
CA ARG A 12 -11.35 -18.05 3.17
C ARG A 12 -10.84 -16.79 3.86
N VAL A 13 -10.50 -15.73 3.10
CA VAL A 13 -10.01 -14.47 3.65
C VAL A 13 -11.09 -13.75 4.45
N LEU A 14 -12.34 -13.73 3.97
CA LEU A 14 -13.46 -13.12 4.71
C LEU A 14 -13.70 -13.85 6.04
N ALA A 15 -13.69 -15.19 6.04
CA ALA A 15 -13.84 -15.99 7.26
C ALA A 15 -12.70 -15.74 8.26
N TYR A 16 -11.46 -15.61 7.76
CA TYR A 16 -10.33 -15.21 8.59
C TYR A 16 -10.51 -13.81 9.20
N CYS A 17 -10.83 -12.82 8.39
CA CYS A 17 -11.03 -11.45 8.86
C CYS A 17 -12.13 -11.37 9.92
N ASP A 18 -13.28 -12.01 9.68
CA ASP A 18 -14.39 -12.02 10.62
C ASP A 18 -13.98 -12.68 11.95
N ALA A 19 -13.39 -13.87 11.90
CA ALA A 19 -12.94 -14.59 13.10
C ALA A 19 -11.86 -13.79 13.87
N PHE A 20 -10.90 -13.18 13.15
CA PHE A 20 -9.80 -12.46 13.77
C PHE A 20 -10.22 -11.12 14.38
N ASP A 21 -11.13 -10.40 13.71
CA ASP A 21 -11.61 -9.11 14.18
C ASP A 21 -12.43 -9.26 15.48
N HIS A 22 -13.18 -10.39 15.63
CA HIS A 22 -13.94 -10.72 16.83
C HIS A 22 -13.16 -11.50 17.89
N ALA A 23 -11.94 -11.97 17.59
CA ALA A 23 -11.12 -12.73 18.53
C ALA A 23 -10.79 -11.93 19.78
N SER A 24 -10.94 -12.59 20.95
CA SER A 24 -10.37 -12.06 22.19
C SER A 24 -8.85 -12.01 22.12
N GLU A 25 -8.23 -11.25 23.00
CA GLU A 25 -6.76 -11.12 23.03
C GLU A 25 -6.06 -12.48 23.22
N SER A 26 -6.65 -13.38 24.01
CA SER A 26 -6.15 -14.75 24.21
C SER A 26 -6.31 -15.66 23.00
N ASP A 27 -7.28 -15.40 22.12
CA ASP A 27 -7.65 -16.30 21.02
C ASP A 27 -6.99 -15.94 19.70
N MET A 28 -6.42 -14.75 19.58
CA MET A 28 -5.82 -14.25 18.31
C MET A 28 -4.82 -15.23 17.69
N ILE A 29 -3.94 -15.85 18.49
CA ILE A 29 -2.95 -16.82 18.00
C ILE A 29 -3.65 -18.06 17.45
N SER A 30 -4.65 -18.56 18.16
CA SER A 30 -5.40 -19.77 17.76
C SER A 30 -6.16 -19.53 16.46
N VAL A 31 -6.80 -18.35 16.32
CA VAL A 31 -7.50 -17.97 15.11
C VAL A 31 -6.52 -17.84 13.93
N LEU A 32 -5.38 -17.16 14.14
CA LEU A 32 -4.37 -17.01 13.08
C LEU A 32 -3.87 -18.39 12.61
N ARG A 33 -3.55 -19.32 13.54
CA ARG A 33 -3.12 -20.68 13.21
C ARG A 33 -4.19 -21.49 12.48
N LEU A 34 -5.47 -21.31 12.81
CA LEU A 34 -6.56 -22.02 12.17
C LEU A 34 -6.69 -21.66 10.67
N HIS A 35 -6.45 -20.41 10.33
CA HIS A 35 -6.68 -19.89 8.98
C HIS A 35 -5.43 -19.81 8.10
N THR A 36 -4.22 -19.98 8.67
CA THR A 36 -2.96 -19.84 7.96
C THR A 36 -2.16 -21.13 7.94
N HIS A 37 -1.17 -21.22 7.05
CA HIS A 37 -0.21 -22.32 7.02
C HIS A 37 0.73 -22.28 8.23
N ASP A 38 1.33 -23.41 8.57
CA ASP A 38 2.28 -23.52 9.69
C ASP A 38 3.53 -22.66 9.43
N GLU A 39 3.96 -22.56 8.16
CA GLU A 39 5.07 -21.70 7.71
C GLU A 39 4.60 -20.30 7.28
N TYR A 40 3.55 -19.80 7.93
CA TYR A 40 3.00 -18.47 7.62
C TYR A 40 4.04 -17.38 7.68
N SER A 41 4.10 -16.55 6.63
CA SER A 41 4.93 -15.36 6.55
C SER A 41 4.08 -14.10 6.47
N TRP A 42 4.57 -13.03 7.10
CA TRP A 42 3.88 -11.76 7.14
C TRP A 42 4.84 -10.61 6.87
N ARG A 43 4.42 -9.68 6.00
CA ARG A 43 5.11 -8.44 5.73
C ARG A 43 4.31 -7.28 6.30
N GLY A 44 4.95 -6.49 7.14
CA GLY A 44 4.41 -5.24 7.65
C GLY A 44 5.33 -4.08 7.33
N MET A 45 4.77 -2.90 7.15
CA MET A 45 5.55 -1.69 6.95
C MET A 45 6.46 -1.40 8.16
N TYR A 46 7.40 -0.47 7.96
CA TYR A 46 8.27 -0.01 9.04
C TYR A 46 7.48 0.32 10.33
N PRO A 47 7.94 -0.11 11.52
CA PRO A 47 9.21 -0.77 11.82
C PRO A 47 9.17 -2.31 11.85
N PHE A 48 8.08 -2.95 11.40
CA PHE A 48 7.84 -4.39 11.59
C PHE A 48 8.59 -5.26 10.58
N HIS A 49 8.68 -4.81 9.33
CA HIS A 49 9.33 -5.53 8.22
C HIS A 49 8.75 -6.93 8.00
N GLU A 50 9.59 -7.95 7.91
CA GLU A 50 9.16 -9.33 7.72
C GLU A 50 9.15 -10.09 9.04
N LEU A 51 7.99 -10.65 9.38
CA LEU A 51 7.81 -11.50 10.54
C LEU A 51 7.48 -12.92 10.07
N SER A 52 8.03 -13.89 10.78
CA SER A 52 7.76 -15.31 10.55
C SER A 52 7.16 -15.93 11.81
N GLY A 53 6.14 -16.79 11.58
CA GLY A 53 5.43 -17.45 12.66
C GLY A 53 4.32 -16.62 13.30
N HIS A 54 3.33 -17.29 13.80
CA HIS A 54 2.10 -16.70 14.30
C HIS A 54 2.31 -15.80 15.52
N GLU A 55 3.16 -16.26 16.45
CA GLU A 55 3.48 -15.54 17.68
C GLU A 55 4.10 -14.18 17.41
N SER A 56 5.09 -14.12 16.51
CA SER A 56 5.77 -12.87 16.18
C SER A 56 4.79 -11.83 15.64
N VAL A 57 3.88 -12.23 14.76
CA VAL A 57 2.87 -11.35 14.16
C VAL A 57 1.88 -10.84 15.22
N ILE A 58 1.45 -11.71 16.12
CA ILE A 58 0.51 -11.33 17.18
C ILE A 58 1.20 -10.43 18.22
N GLU A 59 2.36 -10.82 18.72
CA GLU A 59 3.00 -10.10 19.84
C GLU A 59 3.63 -8.78 19.41
N LEU A 60 4.16 -8.69 18.19
CA LEU A 60 4.84 -7.48 17.74
C LEU A 60 3.91 -6.49 17.05
N PHE A 61 2.84 -6.96 16.39
CA PHE A 61 1.94 -6.08 15.63
C PHE A 61 0.52 -6.02 16.19
N TRP A 62 -0.23 -7.13 16.14
CA TRP A 62 -1.68 -7.07 16.38
C TRP A 62 -2.06 -6.78 17.83
N ARG A 63 -1.40 -7.42 18.81
CA ARG A 63 -1.67 -7.19 20.22
C ARG A 63 -1.38 -5.74 20.64
N PRO A 64 -0.21 -5.16 20.30
CA PRO A 64 0.05 -3.75 20.58
C PRO A 64 -0.95 -2.80 19.91
N LEU A 65 -1.33 -3.06 18.65
CA LEU A 65 -2.30 -2.23 17.93
C LEU A 65 -3.69 -2.31 18.58
N LYS A 66 -4.24 -3.51 18.79
CA LYS A 66 -5.56 -3.69 19.42
C LYS A 66 -5.59 -3.18 20.87
N SER A 67 -4.46 -3.25 21.59
CA SER A 67 -4.34 -2.64 22.93
C SER A 67 -4.33 -1.11 22.89
N ALA A 68 -3.74 -0.52 21.88
CA ALA A 68 -3.63 0.94 21.74
C ALA A 68 -4.91 1.58 21.19
N VAL A 69 -5.58 0.89 20.28
CA VAL A 69 -6.80 1.38 19.60
C VAL A 69 -7.99 0.54 20.07
N SER A 70 -8.74 1.05 21.03
CA SER A 70 -9.92 0.36 21.54
C SER A 70 -11.05 0.33 20.53
N HIS A 71 -11.85 -0.72 20.55
CA HIS A 71 -12.96 -0.95 19.62
C HIS A 71 -12.53 -0.89 18.14
N LEU A 72 -11.35 -1.44 17.86
CA LEU A 72 -10.81 -1.47 16.50
C LEU A 72 -11.76 -2.22 15.56
N GLN A 73 -12.16 -1.56 14.48
CA GLN A 73 -13.03 -2.09 13.44
C GLN A 73 -12.32 -2.06 12.11
N ARG A 74 -12.38 -3.15 11.36
CA ARG A 74 -11.99 -3.23 9.95
C ARG A 74 -13.15 -2.72 9.10
N ARG A 75 -12.89 -1.69 8.30
CA ARG A 75 -13.86 -1.04 7.40
C ARG A 75 -13.34 -1.12 5.97
N PRO A 76 -13.63 -2.21 5.24
CA PRO A 76 -13.18 -2.35 3.86
C PRO A 76 -13.96 -1.45 2.91
N ASP A 77 -13.27 -0.88 1.93
CA ASP A 77 -13.80 -0.07 0.84
C ASP A 77 -13.63 -0.76 -0.51
N VAL A 78 -12.54 -1.56 -0.65
CA VAL A 78 -12.23 -2.36 -1.83
C VAL A 78 -11.86 -3.77 -1.38
N PHE A 79 -12.37 -4.77 -2.11
CA PHE A 79 -12.07 -6.17 -1.92
C PHE A 79 -12.08 -6.87 -3.28
N LEU A 80 -10.96 -7.45 -3.67
CA LEU A 80 -10.82 -8.14 -4.96
C LEU A 80 -9.85 -9.31 -4.86
N ALA A 81 -9.92 -10.23 -5.81
CA ALA A 81 -9.02 -11.37 -5.88
C ALA A 81 -8.53 -11.63 -7.30
N GLY A 82 -7.41 -12.35 -7.43
CA GLY A 82 -6.87 -12.76 -8.72
C GLY A 82 -5.58 -13.56 -8.59
N GLY A 83 -5.15 -14.18 -9.69
CA GLY A 83 -3.84 -14.79 -9.80
C GLY A 83 -2.77 -13.75 -10.10
N HIS A 84 -1.56 -13.99 -9.59
CA HIS A 84 -0.45 -13.13 -9.93
C HIS A 84 -0.19 -13.17 -11.45
N SER A 85 -0.18 -11.99 -12.06
CA SER A 85 0.17 -11.86 -13.47
C SER A 85 1.64 -11.49 -13.61
N LEU A 86 2.45 -12.38 -14.17
CA LEU A 86 3.85 -12.15 -14.52
C LEU A 86 4.04 -11.13 -15.66
N ALA A 87 2.99 -10.42 -16.06
CA ALA A 87 2.99 -9.53 -17.22
C ALA A 87 4.09 -8.48 -17.15
N LEU A 88 4.99 -8.53 -18.14
CA LEU A 88 5.84 -7.47 -18.66
C LEU A 88 7.00 -7.00 -17.75
N HIS A 89 8.17 -7.62 -17.95
CA HIS A 89 9.50 -7.10 -17.57
C HIS A 89 9.80 -6.94 -16.07
N ALA A 90 9.09 -7.65 -15.21
CA ALA A 90 9.48 -7.73 -13.81
C ALA A 90 10.53 -8.84 -13.60
N PRO A 91 11.58 -8.61 -12.80
CA PRO A 91 12.36 -9.70 -12.25
C PRO A 91 11.43 -10.64 -11.45
N GLU A 92 11.83 -11.89 -11.27
CA GLU A 92 11.11 -12.89 -10.50
C GLU A 92 10.59 -12.30 -9.18
N PRO A 93 9.31 -12.57 -8.82
CA PRO A 93 8.77 -12.04 -7.58
C PRO A 93 9.62 -12.51 -6.40
N ASN A 94 9.91 -11.59 -5.49
CA ASN A 94 10.64 -11.88 -4.26
C ASN A 94 9.72 -12.58 -3.24
N SER A 95 9.17 -13.72 -3.64
CA SER A 95 8.37 -14.58 -2.78
C SER A 95 9.27 -15.63 -2.14
N LYS A 96 9.11 -15.86 -0.83
CA LYS A 96 9.85 -16.90 -0.10
C LYS A 96 9.46 -18.32 -0.51
N GLN A 97 8.30 -18.46 -1.16
CA GLN A 97 7.78 -19.74 -1.66
C GLN A 97 7.57 -19.65 -3.17
N PRO A 98 7.82 -20.75 -3.92
CA PRO A 98 7.51 -20.78 -5.34
C PRO A 98 6.03 -20.41 -5.58
N LEU A 99 5.78 -19.54 -6.56
CA LEU A 99 4.43 -19.25 -7.01
C LEU A 99 3.94 -20.36 -7.92
N SER A 100 2.70 -20.79 -7.71
CA SER A 100 1.98 -21.67 -8.60
C SER A 100 0.95 -20.86 -9.41
N ASP A 101 0.62 -21.34 -10.61
CA ASP A 101 -0.46 -20.77 -11.42
C ASP A 101 -1.84 -20.86 -10.73
N ASP A 102 -1.96 -21.73 -9.72
CA ASP A 102 -3.17 -21.92 -8.94
C ASP A 102 -3.26 -21.00 -7.71
N ASP A 103 -2.17 -20.30 -7.34
CA ASP A 103 -2.15 -19.40 -6.17
C ASP A 103 -3.07 -18.19 -6.41
N VAL A 104 -3.94 -17.97 -5.44
CA VAL A 104 -4.85 -16.82 -5.46
C VAL A 104 -4.40 -15.77 -4.46
N TRP A 105 -4.28 -14.54 -4.93
CA TRP A 105 -4.12 -13.37 -4.08
C TRP A 105 -5.46 -12.69 -3.85
N VAL A 106 -5.71 -12.28 -2.62
CA VAL A 106 -6.85 -11.47 -2.23
C VAL A 106 -6.32 -10.14 -1.69
N CYS A 107 -6.85 -9.03 -2.18
CA CYS A 107 -6.52 -7.69 -1.71
C CYS A 107 -7.74 -7.08 -1.02
N GLN A 108 -7.51 -6.47 0.15
CA GLN A 108 -8.48 -5.68 0.86
C GLN A 108 -7.89 -4.31 1.17
N MET A 109 -8.63 -3.24 0.86
CA MET A 109 -8.26 -1.87 1.18
C MET A 109 -9.38 -1.19 1.97
N GLY A 110 -9.02 -0.36 2.91
CA GLY A 110 -9.98 0.41 3.71
C GLY A 110 -9.32 1.09 4.90
N HIS A 111 -10.02 1.12 6.03
CA HIS A 111 -9.55 1.73 7.25
C HIS A 111 -9.75 0.81 8.45
N PHE A 112 -8.73 0.73 9.32
CA PHE A 112 -8.96 0.33 10.70
C PHE A 112 -9.36 1.58 11.47
N MET A 113 -10.50 1.53 12.15
CA MET A 113 -11.06 2.67 12.89
C MET A 113 -11.34 2.27 14.34
N GLY A 114 -10.98 3.14 15.28
CA GLY A 114 -11.22 2.91 16.70
C GLY A 114 -10.80 4.12 17.53
N LEU A 115 -10.86 4.01 18.85
CA LEU A 115 -10.45 5.09 19.75
C LEU A 115 -8.97 4.89 20.11
N PHE A 116 -8.14 5.89 19.85
CA PHE A 116 -6.71 5.85 20.15
C PHE A 116 -6.46 6.24 21.60
N ASP A 117 -6.44 5.23 22.49
CA ASP A 117 -6.49 5.43 23.94
C ASP A 117 -5.15 5.20 24.65
N ARG A 118 -4.24 4.44 24.03
CA ARG A 118 -2.89 4.16 24.57
C ARG A 118 -1.83 4.40 23.52
N PRO A 119 -0.56 4.68 23.94
CA PRO A 119 0.53 4.87 22.98
C PRO A 119 0.73 3.63 22.09
N TRP A 120 0.99 3.85 20.79
CA TRP A 120 1.41 2.83 19.84
C TRP A 120 2.65 3.30 19.10
N LEU A 121 3.73 2.51 19.11
CA LEU A 121 5.04 2.91 18.57
C LEU A 121 5.54 4.25 19.14
N ASP A 122 5.28 4.50 20.42
CA ASP A 122 5.55 5.77 21.13
C ASP A 122 4.74 6.99 20.63
N ILE A 123 3.87 6.81 19.62
CA ILE A 123 2.94 7.84 19.19
C ILE A 123 1.94 8.08 20.33
N PRO A 124 1.82 9.32 20.86
CA PRO A 124 0.93 9.60 21.98
C PRO A 124 -0.53 9.50 21.56
N PRO A 125 -1.42 8.94 22.41
CA PRO A 125 -2.84 8.86 22.12
C PRO A 125 -3.49 10.24 22.17
N HIS A 126 -4.55 10.41 21.41
CA HIS A 126 -5.35 11.64 21.40
C HIS A 126 -6.77 11.44 21.96
N HIS A 127 -7.12 10.20 22.37
CA HIS A 127 -8.42 9.82 22.97
C HIS A 127 -9.64 10.15 22.09
N ARG A 128 -9.47 10.05 20.76
CA ARG A 128 -10.51 10.30 19.75
C ARG A 128 -10.47 9.20 18.70
N MET A 129 -11.41 9.25 17.77
CA MET A 129 -11.43 8.38 16.61
C MET A 129 -10.11 8.50 15.83
N LEU A 130 -9.45 7.37 15.62
CA LEU A 130 -8.31 7.21 14.72
C LEU A 130 -8.78 6.45 13.47
N SER A 131 -8.33 6.89 12.32
CA SER A 131 -8.55 6.22 11.04
C SER A 131 -7.20 5.79 10.47
N ILE A 132 -6.89 4.51 10.52
CA ILE A 132 -5.65 3.94 9.98
C ILE A 132 -5.95 3.39 8.58
N ARG A 133 -5.51 4.10 7.56
CA ARG A 133 -5.62 3.64 6.18
C ARG A 133 -4.76 2.40 5.98
N TYR A 134 -5.32 1.35 5.36
CA TYR A 134 -4.61 0.10 5.09
C TYR A 134 -4.89 -0.46 3.70
N VAL A 135 -3.94 -1.23 3.20
CA VAL A 135 -4.11 -2.22 2.13
C VAL A 135 -3.46 -3.52 2.60
N GLU A 136 -4.22 -4.60 2.56
CA GLU A 136 -3.77 -5.90 3.02
C GLU A 136 -3.93 -6.93 1.90
N PHE A 137 -2.89 -7.74 1.70
CA PHE A 137 -2.87 -8.83 0.73
C PHE A 137 -2.75 -10.15 1.46
N HIS A 138 -3.44 -11.16 0.94
CA HIS A 138 -3.36 -12.53 1.41
C HIS A 138 -3.15 -13.47 0.23
N ARG A 139 -2.11 -14.31 0.27
CA ARG A 139 -1.92 -15.39 -0.68
C ARG A 139 -2.55 -16.66 -0.11
N VAL A 140 -3.52 -17.21 -0.83
CA VAL A 140 -4.22 -18.43 -0.46
C VAL A 140 -3.68 -19.59 -1.29
N VAL A 141 -3.22 -20.62 -0.59
CA VAL A 141 -2.68 -21.87 -1.13
C VAL A 141 -3.36 -23.02 -0.37
N ASP A 142 -3.83 -24.04 -1.05
CA ASP A 142 -4.46 -25.22 -0.43
C ASP A 142 -5.50 -24.84 0.64
N ASP A 143 -6.37 -23.89 0.32
CA ASP A 143 -7.47 -23.40 1.17
C ASP A 143 -7.02 -22.76 2.52
N ARG A 144 -5.77 -22.33 2.64
CA ARG A 144 -5.23 -21.60 3.81
C ARG A 144 -4.39 -20.40 3.35
N ILE A 145 -4.27 -19.40 4.21
CA ILE A 145 -3.42 -18.24 3.95
C ILE A 145 -1.97 -18.62 4.20
N ALA A 146 -1.14 -18.57 3.15
CA ALA A 146 0.28 -18.89 3.25
C ALA A 146 1.11 -17.64 3.57
N GLU A 147 0.66 -16.48 3.09
CA GLU A 147 1.41 -15.25 3.20
C GLU A 147 0.45 -14.06 3.30
N SER A 148 0.82 -13.06 4.11
CA SER A 148 0.12 -11.77 4.13
C SER A 148 1.09 -10.61 4.03
N ALA A 149 0.61 -9.48 3.46
CA ALA A 149 1.34 -8.23 3.45
C ALA A 149 0.38 -7.09 3.83
N LEU A 150 0.71 -6.36 4.90
CA LEU A 150 -0.10 -5.26 5.42
C LEU A 150 0.65 -3.94 5.25
N PHE A 151 0.06 -3.05 4.48
CA PHE A 151 0.50 -1.67 4.31
C PHE A 151 -0.41 -0.76 5.10
N ILE A 152 0.16 0.11 5.91
CA ILE A 152 -0.54 1.15 6.67
C ILE A 152 0.13 2.50 6.46
N ASP A 153 -0.64 3.58 6.52
CA ASP A 153 -0.11 4.94 6.42
C ASP A 153 0.27 5.45 7.83
N LEU A 154 1.47 5.07 8.30
CA LEU A 154 1.94 5.39 9.65
C LEU A 154 2.11 6.90 9.86
N ILE A 155 2.54 7.65 8.84
CA ILE A 155 2.69 9.10 8.94
C ILE A 155 1.31 9.77 9.14
N SER A 156 0.26 9.21 8.53
CA SER A 156 -1.12 9.67 8.78
C SER A 156 -1.55 9.44 10.24
N VAL A 157 -1.19 8.30 10.84
CA VAL A 157 -1.43 8.03 12.27
C VAL A 157 -0.73 9.08 13.14
N MET A 158 0.54 9.36 12.85
CA MET A 158 1.30 10.38 13.58
C MET A 158 0.65 11.75 13.47
N ARG A 159 0.22 12.17 12.28
CA ARG A 159 -0.44 13.47 12.07
C ARG A 159 -1.78 13.57 12.78
N GLN A 160 -2.61 12.54 12.75
CA GLN A 160 -3.87 12.50 13.50
C GLN A 160 -3.62 12.66 15.02
N ALA A 161 -2.48 12.16 15.51
CA ALA A 161 -2.02 12.35 16.90
C ALA A 161 -1.33 13.70 17.16
N GLY A 162 -1.34 14.62 16.17
CA GLY A 162 -0.71 15.94 16.30
C GLY A 162 0.81 15.94 16.13
N GLN A 163 1.39 14.83 15.66
CA GLN A 163 2.83 14.71 15.43
C GLN A 163 3.14 14.91 13.93
N ASN A 164 3.98 15.89 13.61
CA ASN A 164 4.34 16.22 12.24
C ASN A 164 5.84 15.99 12.02
N PRO A 165 6.27 14.77 11.69
CA PRO A 165 7.69 14.45 11.53
C PRO A 165 8.29 14.99 10.21
N LEU A 166 7.44 15.40 9.27
CA LEU A 166 7.82 15.91 7.96
C LEU A 166 7.33 17.35 7.75
N PRO A 167 7.94 18.09 6.79
CA PRO A 167 7.42 19.38 6.34
C PRO A 167 5.98 19.29 5.81
N PRO A 168 5.28 20.42 5.63
CA PRO A 168 3.97 20.44 4.99
C PRO A 168 4.02 19.78 3.61
N GLN A 169 3.06 18.91 3.33
CA GLN A 169 2.93 18.22 2.05
C GLN A 169 2.32 19.12 0.96
N THR A 170 2.53 18.75 -0.29
CA THR A 170 2.02 19.49 -1.46
C THR A 170 0.57 19.15 -1.79
N GLY A 171 0.13 17.93 -1.49
CA GLY A 171 -1.23 17.46 -1.72
C GLY A 171 -2.17 17.71 -0.53
N ALA A 172 -3.45 17.41 -0.71
CA ALA A 172 -4.45 17.53 0.34
C ALA A 172 -4.31 16.39 1.37
N SER A 173 -4.64 16.68 2.64
CA SER A 173 -4.65 15.72 3.74
C SER A 173 -6.05 15.66 4.36
N PHE A 174 -6.62 14.47 4.35
CA PHE A 174 -7.93 14.16 4.95
C PHE A 174 -8.07 12.64 5.06
N VAL A 175 -9.15 12.16 5.68
CA VAL A 175 -9.49 10.73 5.63
C VAL A 175 -9.95 10.41 4.21
N TYR A 176 -9.18 9.60 3.49
CA TYR A 176 -9.50 9.30 2.10
C TYR A 176 -10.71 8.39 1.99
N PRO A 177 -11.68 8.72 1.14
CA PRO A 177 -12.83 7.87 0.92
C PRO A 177 -12.48 6.61 0.15
N GLY A 178 -13.35 5.63 0.21
CA GLY A 178 -13.41 4.54 -0.75
C GLY A 178 -13.83 5.03 -2.15
N PRO A 179 -14.09 4.09 -3.08
CA PRO A 179 -14.50 4.44 -4.44
C PRO A 179 -15.74 5.32 -4.48
N ARG A 180 -15.73 6.34 -5.34
CA ARG A 180 -16.87 7.26 -5.54
C ARG A 180 -18.15 6.53 -5.97
N THR A 181 -18.02 5.38 -6.59
CA THR A 181 -19.11 4.54 -7.08
C THR A 181 -19.67 3.58 -6.04
N HIS A 182 -18.99 3.42 -4.89
CA HIS A 182 -19.35 2.48 -3.81
C HIS A 182 -19.47 1.02 -4.28
N ASP A 183 -18.73 0.61 -5.32
CA ASP A 183 -18.78 -0.71 -5.94
C ASP A 183 -17.49 -1.52 -5.77
N GLY A 184 -16.61 -1.13 -4.82
CA GLY A 184 -15.30 -1.73 -4.64
C GLY A 184 -15.28 -3.08 -3.93
N LEU A 185 -16.39 -3.52 -3.32
CA LEU A 185 -16.47 -4.77 -2.58
C LEU A 185 -16.92 -5.92 -3.50
N LEU A 186 -15.97 -6.51 -4.22
CA LEU A 186 -16.22 -7.55 -5.21
C LEU A 186 -16.36 -8.93 -4.54
N PHE A 187 -17.40 -9.11 -3.71
CA PHE A 187 -17.63 -10.37 -3.00
C PHE A 187 -18.15 -11.49 -3.91
N SER A 188 -18.90 -11.15 -4.95
CA SER A 188 -19.45 -12.10 -5.93
C SER A 188 -18.52 -12.28 -7.13
N GLU A 189 -18.87 -13.23 -8.00
CA GLU A 189 -18.16 -13.46 -9.25
C GLU A 189 -18.32 -12.28 -10.22
N HIS A 190 -17.22 -11.97 -10.91
CA HIS A 190 -17.17 -10.97 -11.97
C HIS A 190 -16.66 -11.60 -13.26
N PRO A 191 -17.09 -11.12 -14.45
CA PRO A 191 -16.58 -11.62 -15.72
C PRO A 191 -15.06 -11.46 -15.82
N GLU A 192 -14.34 -12.54 -16.11
CA GLU A 192 -12.87 -12.55 -16.21
C GLU A 192 -12.35 -11.49 -17.19
N CYS A 193 -13.08 -11.28 -18.30
CA CYS A 193 -12.70 -10.29 -19.31
C CYS A 193 -12.62 -8.85 -18.77
N GLU A 194 -13.39 -8.51 -17.73
CA GLU A 194 -13.32 -7.16 -17.13
C GLU A 194 -12.04 -6.97 -16.32
N GLY A 195 -11.61 -7.96 -15.55
CA GLY A 195 -10.32 -7.95 -14.86
C GLY A 195 -9.16 -7.87 -15.85
N VAL A 196 -9.21 -8.65 -16.95
CA VAL A 196 -8.22 -8.59 -18.02
C VAL A 196 -8.11 -7.19 -18.62
N LYS A 197 -9.24 -6.55 -18.95
CA LYS A 197 -9.27 -5.16 -19.47
C LYS A 197 -8.64 -4.18 -18.49
N THR A 198 -8.98 -4.30 -17.20
CA THR A 198 -8.44 -3.43 -16.15
C THR A 198 -6.93 -3.60 -16.02
N LEU A 199 -6.44 -4.84 -16.00
CA LEU A 199 -5.01 -5.12 -15.88
C LEU A 199 -4.23 -4.64 -17.13
N GLN A 200 -4.78 -4.82 -18.32
CA GLN A 200 -4.19 -4.31 -19.57
C GLN A 200 -4.11 -2.77 -19.58
N LEU A 201 -5.12 -2.08 -19.06
CA LEU A 201 -5.11 -0.62 -18.92
C LEU A 201 -4.03 -0.16 -17.95
N ILE A 202 -3.92 -0.81 -16.78
CA ILE A 202 -2.86 -0.53 -15.78
C ILE A 202 -1.48 -0.78 -16.41
N ASN A 203 -1.30 -1.89 -17.13
CA ASN A 203 -0.04 -2.21 -17.80
C ASN A 203 0.35 -1.16 -18.83
N ARG A 204 -0.59 -0.69 -19.63
CA ARG A 204 -0.38 0.38 -20.62
C ARG A 204 0.03 1.68 -19.92
N MET A 205 -0.68 2.06 -18.86
CA MET A 205 -0.36 3.25 -18.06
C MET A 205 1.06 3.20 -17.48
N VAL A 206 1.46 2.07 -16.88
CA VAL A 206 2.81 1.89 -16.33
C VAL A 206 3.87 1.97 -17.42
N ALA A 207 3.62 1.38 -18.61
CA ALA A 207 4.53 1.47 -19.75
C ALA A 207 4.67 2.91 -20.27
N ASP A 208 3.57 3.68 -20.32
CA ASP A 208 3.58 5.09 -20.71
C ASP A 208 4.40 5.94 -19.74
N LEU A 209 4.23 5.73 -18.43
CA LEU A 209 5.03 6.40 -17.39
C LEU A 209 6.53 6.06 -17.52
N SER A 210 6.85 4.81 -17.78
CA SER A 210 8.24 4.35 -17.95
C SER A 210 8.89 5.02 -19.16
N ARG A 211 8.19 5.09 -20.31
CA ARG A 211 8.68 5.80 -21.49
C ARG A 211 8.86 7.29 -21.24
N ALA A 212 7.92 7.93 -20.54
CA ALA A 212 8.02 9.34 -20.19
C ALA A 212 9.22 9.63 -19.26
N ASN A 213 9.50 8.73 -18.30
CA ASN A 213 10.66 8.84 -17.43
C ASN A 213 11.98 8.68 -18.20
N GLN A 214 12.05 7.72 -19.12
CA GLN A 214 13.22 7.53 -19.97
C GLN A 214 13.47 8.74 -20.86
N HIS A 215 12.45 9.27 -21.54
CA HIS A 215 12.55 10.48 -22.36
C HIS A 215 13.07 11.67 -21.56
N ALA A 216 12.56 11.88 -20.35
CA ALA A 216 13.02 12.96 -19.47
C ALA A 216 14.51 12.82 -19.10
N LEU A 217 15.00 11.59 -18.88
CA LEU A 217 16.41 11.35 -18.61
C LEU A 217 17.31 11.62 -19.81
N GLU A 218 16.85 11.29 -21.02
CA GLU A 218 17.63 11.43 -22.26
C GLU A 218 17.68 12.88 -22.75
N THR A 219 16.60 13.64 -22.57
CA THR A 219 16.47 15.00 -23.14
C THR A 219 16.63 16.11 -22.13
N SER A 220 16.66 15.79 -20.83
CA SER A 220 16.51 16.76 -19.74
C SER A 220 15.21 17.58 -19.82
N ASP A 221 14.28 17.19 -20.70
CA ASP A 221 12.94 17.76 -20.80
C ASP A 221 11.95 16.92 -19.99
N ASN A 222 11.49 17.52 -18.92
CA ASN A 222 10.57 16.87 -17.99
C ASN A 222 9.09 17.17 -18.28
N ALA A 223 8.82 17.96 -19.29
CA ALA A 223 7.47 18.33 -19.68
C ALA A 223 6.78 17.18 -20.43
N VAL A 224 6.23 16.24 -19.71
CA VAL A 224 5.30 15.27 -20.29
C VAL A 224 3.97 15.97 -20.49
N PRO A 225 3.45 16.07 -21.73
CA PRO A 225 2.15 16.68 -21.96
C PRO A 225 1.05 15.97 -21.18
N VAL A 226 0.13 16.71 -20.60
CA VAL A 226 -1.07 16.14 -19.90
C VAL A 226 -1.84 15.19 -20.82
N SER A 227 -1.86 15.49 -22.14
CA SER A 227 -2.48 14.64 -23.14
C SER A 227 -1.92 13.21 -23.20
N THR A 228 -0.66 13.00 -22.85
CA THR A 228 -0.05 11.67 -22.78
C THR A 228 -0.69 10.85 -21.64
N LEU A 229 -0.89 11.46 -20.47
CA LEU A 229 -1.56 10.81 -19.35
C LEU A 229 -3.05 10.59 -19.61
N ALA A 230 -3.70 11.52 -20.30
CA ALA A 230 -5.12 11.46 -20.65
C ALA A 230 -5.47 10.28 -21.60
N THR A 231 -4.47 9.58 -22.14
CA THR A 231 -4.69 8.34 -22.91
C THR A 231 -5.14 7.17 -22.02
N THR A 232 -4.76 7.16 -20.75
CA THR A 232 -5.05 6.08 -19.81
C THR A 232 -5.80 6.55 -18.56
N TRP A 233 -5.86 7.85 -18.30
CA TRP A 233 -6.53 8.43 -17.17
C TRP A 233 -7.67 9.37 -17.56
N HIS A 234 -8.69 9.45 -16.72
CA HIS A 234 -9.66 10.54 -16.78
C HIS A 234 -8.99 11.85 -16.39
N GLU A 235 -9.43 12.97 -16.98
CA GLU A 235 -8.87 14.30 -16.69
C GLU A 235 -9.13 14.72 -15.23
N ASP A 236 -10.28 14.33 -14.68
CA ASP A 236 -10.72 14.59 -13.30
C ASP A 236 -10.35 13.46 -12.32
N MET A 237 -9.35 12.64 -12.66
CA MET A 237 -8.88 11.55 -11.83
C MET A 237 -8.45 12.03 -10.42
N ILE A 238 -8.51 11.10 -9.47
CA ILE A 238 -8.02 11.35 -8.12
C ILE A 238 -6.90 10.37 -7.79
N TRP A 239 -5.78 10.91 -7.32
CA TRP A 239 -4.67 10.15 -6.79
C TRP A 239 -4.61 10.36 -5.27
N TYR A 240 -4.92 9.33 -4.51
CA TYR A 240 -4.87 9.32 -3.05
C TYR A 240 -3.50 8.83 -2.57
N GLY A 241 -2.51 9.72 -2.60
CA GLY A 241 -1.15 9.42 -2.17
C GLY A 241 -0.99 9.26 -0.67
N PRO A 242 0.17 8.75 -0.20
CA PRO A 242 0.44 8.58 1.22
C PRO A 242 0.57 9.95 1.91
N GLU A 243 0.37 9.94 3.22
CA GLU A 243 0.66 11.11 4.04
C GLU A 243 2.15 11.49 3.93
N GLY A 244 2.42 12.78 3.85
CA GLY A 244 3.73 13.34 3.47
C GLY A 244 3.79 13.81 2.02
N ILE A 245 2.99 13.22 1.12
CA ILE A 245 2.78 13.66 -0.27
C ILE A 245 1.37 14.23 -0.42
N GLY A 246 0.35 13.49 0.01
CA GLY A 246 -1.05 13.88 0.01
C GLY A 246 -1.79 13.58 -1.29
N ALA A 247 -3.10 13.84 -1.30
CA ALA A 247 -3.96 13.60 -2.46
C ALA A 247 -3.87 14.71 -3.51
N THR A 248 -4.04 14.33 -4.77
CA THR A 248 -4.11 15.25 -5.90
C THR A 248 -5.35 14.99 -6.74
N TYR A 249 -5.93 16.05 -7.25
CA TYR A 249 -7.11 16.02 -8.11
C TYR A 249 -6.73 16.55 -9.48
N THR A 250 -7.24 15.95 -10.54
CA THR A 250 -6.95 16.21 -11.94
C THR A 250 -5.54 15.79 -12.39
N LEU A 251 -5.39 15.47 -13.66
CA LEU A 251 -4.11 15.08 -14.25
C LEU A 251 -3.03 16.15 -14.12
N GLU A 252 -3.40 17.40 -14.32
CA GLU A 252 -2.45 18.51 -14.24
C GLU A 252 -1.84 18.63 -12.84
N ARG A 253 -2.70 18.57 -11.79
CA ARG A 253 -2.22 18.63 -10.41
C ARG A 253 -1.48 17.37 -9.98
N TYR A 254 -1.88 16.21 -10.47
CA TYR A 254 -1.15 14.96 -10.28
C TYR A 254 0.28 15.07 -10.81
N GLN A 255 0.47 15.64 -12.02
CA GLN A 255 1.81 15.88 -12.55
C GLN A 255 2.62 16.82 -11.64
N HIS A 256 2.07 17.98 -11.30
CA HIS A 256 2.80 19.00 -10.55
C HIS A 256 3.09 18.60 -9.10
N GLN A 257 2.12 17.99 -8.43
CA GLN A 257 2.21 17.71 -6.99
C GLN A 257 2.86 16.36 -6.68
N HIS A 258 2.85 15.41 -7.62
CA HIS A 258 3.40 14.08 -7.40
C HIS A 258 4.45 13.69 -8.45
N GLN A 259 4.11 13.65 -9.74
CA GLN A 259 5.01 13.09 -10.73
C GLN A 259 6.32 13.86 -10.89
N TYR A 260 6.26 15.20 -10.94
CA TYR A 260 7.45 16.02 -11.06
C TYR A 260 8.36 15.88 -9.84
N PRO A 261 7.91 16.05 -8.59
CA PRO A 261 8.76 15.79 -7.43
C PRO A 261 9.38 14.40 -7.42
N PHE A 262 8.62 13.39 -7.79
CA PHE A 262 9.11 12.00 -7.84
C PHE A 262 10.14 11.79 -8.97
N ARG A 263 9.97 12.46 -10.09
CA ARG A 263 10.89 12.37 -11.24
C ARG A 263 12.17 13.16 -11.02
N PHE A 264 12.06 14.40 -10.55
CA PHE A 264 13.19 15.31 -10.39
C PHE A 264 14.04 15.03 -9.16
N ASN A 265 13.39 14.66 -8.07
CA ASN A 265 14.04 14.61 -6.76
C ASN A 265 14.45 13.19 -6.34
N LEU A 266 14.22 12.19 -7.20
CA LEU A 266 14.68 10.83 -7.03
C LEU A 266 15.48 10.38 -8.25
N GLY A 267 16.72 10.00 -8.03
CA GLY A 267 17.65 9.50 -9.05
C GLY A 267 17.86 8.00 -9.00
N SER A 268 18.66 7.49 -9.94
CA SER A 268 19.12 6.08 -9.98
C SER A 268 18.01 5.04 -9.74
N LYS A 269 16.84 5.25 -10.38
CA LYS A 269 15.67 4.39 -10.18
C LYS A 269 15.86 3.02 -10.82
N THR A 270 15.77 1.98 -10.00
CA THR A 270 15.73 0.58 -10.44
C THR A 270 14.39 -0.02 -10.07
N PHE A 271 13.68 -0.58 -11.04
CA PHE A 271 12.45 -1.33 -10.80
C PHE A 271 12.78 -2.78 -10.42
N ASN A 272 12.30 -3.22 -9.26
CA ASN A 272 12.58 -4.54 -8.68
C ASN A 272 11.43 -5.54 -8.86
N GLY A 273 10.30 -5.11 -9.44
CA GLY A 273 9.15 -5.96 -9.69
C GLY A 273 8.03 -5.85 -8.66
N HIS A 274 7.04 -6.73 -8.81
CA HIS A 274 5.91 -6.86 -7.91
C HIS A 274 5.85 -8.26 -7.31
N VAL A 275 5.48 -8.35 -6.04
CA VAL A 275 5.19 -9.62 -5.35
C VAL A 275 3.81 -10.13 -5.78
N ALA A 276 2.84 -9.24 -5.88
CA ALA A 276 1.50 -9.55 -6.40
C ALA A 276 1.04 -8.45 -7.35
N ARG A 277 0.35 -8.85 -8.43
CA ARG A 277 -0.25 -7.97 -9.43
C ARG A 277 -1.40 -8.66 -10.09
N PHE A 278 -2.62 -8.15 -9.93
CA PHE A 278 -3.84 -8.75 -10.46
C PHE A 278 -4.97 -7.74 -10.56
N ALA A 279 -6.07 -8.15 -11.19
CA ALA A 279 -7.28 -7.36 -11.30
C ALA A 279 -8.51 -8.25 -11.32
N GLU A 280 -9.63 -7.72 -10.83
CA GLU A 280 -10.96 -8.30 -10.90
C GLU A 280 -11.98 -7.18 -11.18
N GLY A 281 -12.91 -7.43 -12.10
CA GLY A 281 -13.86 -6.40 -12.49
C GLY A 281 -13.16 -5.13 -12.97
N ASN A 282 -13.57 -3.99 -12.43
CA ASN A 282 -13.00 -2.68 -12.73
C ASN A 282 -11.93 -2.23 -11.71
N TYR A 283 -11.48 -3.12 -10.84
CA TYR A 283 -10.39 -2.87 -9.88
C TYR A 283 -9.16 -3.68 -10.20
N GLY A 284 -7.98 -3.09 -9.94
CA GLY A 284 -6.71 -3.79 -10.04
C GLY A 284 -5.71 -3.27 -9.03
N CYS A 285 -4.74 -4.09 -8.67
CA CYS A 285 -3.76 -3.74 -7.67
C CYS A 285 -2.43 -4.42 -7.90
N PHE A 286 -1.40 -3.86 -7.25
CA PHE A 286 -0.11 -4.51 -7.12
C PHE A 286 0.62 -4.03 -5.86
N PHE A 287 1.57 -4.82 -5.38
CA PHE A 287 2.56 -4.36 -4.42
C PHE A 287 3.94 -5.00 -4.71
N GLY A 288 5.00 -4.34 -4.29
CA GLY A 288 6.37 -4.84 -4.33
C GLY A 288 7.09 -4.70 -3.00
N TRP A 289 8.16 -5.46 -2.84
CA TRP A 289 8.89 -5.53 -1.58
C TRP A 289 10.41 -5.71 -1.79
N PRO A 290 11.10 -4.64 -2.27
CA PRO A 290 10.57 -3.34 -2.73
C PRO A 290 10.11 -3.37 -4.21
N ASN A 291 9.31 -2.36 -4.60
CA ASN A 291 9.01 -2.11 -6.03
C ASN A 291 10.17 -1.40 -6.73
N LEU A 292 10.77 -0.43 -6.03
CA LEU A 292 11.79 0.45 -6.54
C LEU A 292 12.94 0.58 -5.55
N THR A 293 14.15 0.70 -6.07
CA THR A 293 15.31 1.24 -5.35
C THR A 293 15.74 2.54 -6.03
N ASN A 294 16.01 3.58 -5.26
CA ASN A 294 16.37 4.90 -5.78
C ASN A 294 17.24 5.69 -4.79
N THR A 295 17.73 6.86 -5.22
CA THR A 295 18.48 7.80 -4.38
C THR A 295 17.75 9.14 -4.31
N ALA A 296 17.84 9.87 -3.18
CA ALA A 296 17.35 11.24 -3.10
C ALA A 296 18.33 12.19 -3.79
N THR A 297 17.88 12.95 -4.81
CA THR A 297 18.72 13.96 -5.45
C THR A 297 18.61 15.34 -4.77
N GLY A 298 17.62 15.49 -3.90
CA GLY A 298 17.35 16.71 -3.11
C GLY A 298 15.94 17.24 -3.36
N GLY A 299 15.28 17.68 -2.29
CA GLY A 299 13.94 18.28 -2.34
C GLY A 299 12.78 17.31 -2.11
N PHE A 300 12.93 16.00 -2.34
CA PHE A 300 11.86 15.04 -2.07
C PHE A 300 11.58 15.00 -0.56
N LEU A 301 10.33 15.23 -0.16
CA LEU A 301 9.88 15.35 1.24
C LEU A 301 10.68 16.40 2.06
N GLY A 302 11.29 17.38 1.41
CA GLY A 302 12.12 18.41 2.05
C GLY A 302 13.51 17.93 2.47
N LEU A 303 13.95 16.75 2.03
CA LEU A 303 15.27 16.22 2.34
C LEU A 303 16.36 16.81 1.43
N THR A 304 17.57 16.88 1.96
CA THR A 304 18.79 17.13 1.16
C THR A 304 19.10 15.91 0.30
N GLY A 305 19.88 16.12 -0.78
CA GLY A 305 20.35 15.03 -1.63
C GLY A 305 21.23 14.04 -0.86
N SER A 306 21.18 12.78 -1.30
CA SER A 306 21.96 11.66 -0.75
C SER A 306 22.36 10.73 -1.89
N THR A 307 23.51 10.08 -1.75
CA THR A 307 23.95 9.02 -2.67
C THR A 307 23.57 7.62 -2.17
N LEU A 308 22.94 7.53 -1.00
CA LEU A 308 22.53 6.25 -0.42
C LEU A 308 21.31 5.71 -1.17
N PRO A 309 21.39 4.49 -1.71
CA PRO A 309 20.20 3.84 -2.27
C PRO A 309 19.22 3.49 -1.16
N ALA A 310 17.94 3.66 -1.44
CA ALA A 310 16.87 3.32 -0.53
C ALA A 310 15.71 2.64 -1.26
N ASP A 311 15.09 1.71 -0.59
CA ASP A 311 14.03 0.86 -1.11
C ASP A 311 12.66 1.48 -0.85
N MET A 312 11.84 1.57 -1.89
CA MET A 312 10.44 1.93 -1.79
C MET A 312 9.56 0.68 -1.91
N ARG A 313 8.84 0.38 -0.83
CA ARG A 313 7.78 -0.62 -0.79
C ARG A 313 6.47 0.11 -1.03
N ILE A 314 5.81 -0.23 -2.14
CA ILE A 314 4.65 0.51 -2.62
C ILE A 314 3.51 -0.46 -2.87
N VAL A 315 2.31 -0.02 -2.54
CA VAL A 315 1.07 -0.63 -2.98
C VAL A 315 0.25 0.38 -3.75
N ASP A 316 -0.34 -0.07 -4.83
CA ASP A 316 -1.28 0.68 -5.67
C ASP A 316 -2.57 -0.10 -5.82
N VAL A 317 -3.71 0.58 -5.63
CA VAL A 317 -5.04 0.07 -5.94
C VAL A 317 -5.69 1.05 -6.91
N TYR A 318 -6.23 0.53 -8.01
CA TYR A 318 -6.81 1.33 -9.10
C TYR A 318 -8.27 1.01 -9.30
N ARG A 319 -9.07 2.02 -9.66
CA ARG A 319 -10.40 1.85 -10.23
C ARG A 319 -10.41 2.33 -11.67
N ARG A 320 -10.89 1.46 -12.55
CA ARG A 320 -11.21 1.77 -13.94
C ARG A 320 -12.66 2.25 -14.05
N ASP A 321 -12.87 3.24 -14.89
CA ASP A 321 -14.18 3.73 -15.29
C ASP A 321 -14.24 3.78 -16.83
N GLY A 322 -15.07 2.97 -17.44
CA GLY A 322 -15.05 2.78 -18.89
C GLY A 322 -13.71 2.23 -19.38
N ASP A 323 -12.99 3.01 -20.18
CA ASP A 323 -11.70 2.67 -20.79
C ASP A 323 -10.50 3.40 -20.15
N LYS A 324 -10.73 4.12 -19.05
CA LYS A 324 -9.71 4.92 -18.35
C LYS A 324 -9.68 4.64 -16.85
N LEU A 325 -8.53 4.93 -16.22
CA LEU A 325 -8.38 4.93 -14.79
C LEU A 325 -8.96 6.23 -14.22
N ALA A 326 -9.71 6.11 -13.13
CA ALA A 326 -10.40 7.24 -12.50
C ALA A 326 -9.90 7.54 -11.08
N GLU A 327 -9.52 6.52 -10.34
CA GLU A 327 -9.05 6.64 -8.97
C GLU A 327 -7.88 5.71 -8.72
N ASN A 328 -6.94 6.17 -7.89
CA ASN A 328 -5.78 5.38 -7.47
C ASN A 328 -5.48 5.67 -6.00
N TRP A 329 -5.44 4.62 -5.19
CA TRP A 329 -5.03 4.68 -3.79
C TRP A 329 -3.63 4.09 -3.66
N VAL A 330 -2.73 4.88 -3.07
CA VAL A 330 -1.32 4.51 -2.93
C VAL A 330 -0.88 4.62 -1.49
N ILE A 331 -0.18 3.59 -1.00
CA ILE A 331 0.60 3.68 0.23
C ILE A 331 2.05 3.36 -0.13
N ILE A 332 2.95 4.22 0.29
CA ILE A 332 4.40 4.03 0.20
C ILE A 332 4.92 3.88 1.63
N ASP A 333 5.76 2.88 1.88
CA ASP A 333 6.49 2.76 3.16
C ASP A 333 7.55 3.86 3.27
N LEU A 334 7.07 5.12 3.32
CA LEU A 334 7.92 6.30 3.48
C LEU A 334 8.78 6.22 4.74
N PRO A 335 8.28 5.74 5.91
CA PRO A 335 9.12 5.54 7.07
C PRO A 335 10.33 4.65 6.82
N HIS A 336 10.17 3.54 6.10
CA HIS A 336 11.27 2.67 5.71
C HIS A 336 12.27 3.39 4.79
N TRP A 337 11.78 4.00 3.71
CA TRP A 337 12.63 4.73 2.77
C TRP A 337 13.39 5.86 3.46
N LEU A 338 12.73 6.62 4.33
CA LEU A 338 13.33 7.71 5.10
C LEU A 338 14.41 7.20 6.06
N SER A 339 14.17 6.07 6.74
CA SER A 339 15.17 5.47 7.64
C SER A 339 16.43 5.07 6.89
N MET A 340 16.31 4.53 5.66
CA MET A 340 17.46 4.23 4.80
C MET A 340 18.18 5.51 4.31
N GLN A 341 17.51 6.65 4.29
CA GLN A 341 18.10 7.96 4.02
C GLN A 341 18.65 8.65 5.27
N GLY A 342 18.67 7.96 6.43
CA GLY A 342 19.17 8.48 7.70
C GLY A 342 18.16 9.28 8.52
N LEU A 343 16.87 9.28 8.13
CA LEU A 343 15.80 9.95 8.87
C LEU A 343 14.77 8.94 9.39
N ASP A 344 14.98 8.46 10.62
CA ASP A 344 13.96 7.67 11.32
C ASP A 344 12.88 8.59 11.90
N VAL A 345 11.67 8.48 11.35
CA VAL A 345 10.54 9.35 11.73
C VAL A 345 10.04 9.10 13.16
N LEU A 346 10.16 7.86 13.67
CA LEU A 346 9.78 7.53 15.04
C LEU A 346 10.80 8.08 16.05
N VAL A 347 12.10 7.94 15.75
CA VAL A 347 13.17 8.57 16.55
C VAL A 347 12.99 10.10 16.56
N ARG A 348 12.79 10.69 15.38
CA ARG A 348 12.55 12.14 15.27
C ARG A 348 11.34 12.59 16.09
N MET A 349 10.25 11.84 16.05
CA MET A 349 9.07 12.15 16.88
C MET A 349 9.41 12.11 18.37
N ARG A 350 10.12 11.06 18.86
CA ARG A 350 10.53 10.95 20.26
C ARG A 350 11.42 12.11 20.67
N GLN A 351 12.33 12.54 19.81
CA GLN A 351 13.16 13.72 20.05
C GLN A 351 12.32 15.00 20.18
N LEU A 352 11.38 15.22 19.26
CA LEU A 352 10.47 16.38 19.31
C LEU A 352 9.58 16.38 20.56
N LEU A 353 9.26 15.20 21.10
CA LEU A 353 8.54 15.03 22.37
C LEU A 353 9.44 15.15 23.60
N GLY A 354 10.75 15.37 23.45
CA GLY A 354 11.71 15.40 24.54
C GLY A 354 11.96 14.05 25.23
N LYS A 355 11.60 12.93 24.57
CA LYS A 355 11.80 11.58 25.08
C LYS A 355 13.16 10.99 24.70
N GLU A 356 13.83 11.55 23.72
CA GLU A 356 15.19 11.22 23.29
C GLU A 356 16.00 12.49 23.04
N THR A 357 17.32 12.43 23.23
CA THR A 357 18.22 13.54 22.94
C THR A 357 18.52 13.63 21.44
N PHE A 358 18.58 14.82 20.88
CA PHE A 358 19.14 15.02 19.53
C PHE A 358 20.64 14.68 19.58
N VAL A 359 21.10 13.81 18.68
CA VAL A 359 22.51 13.43 18.51
C VAL A 359 23.09 14.20 17.33
#